data_67ca67e32683cbdd6e3b8cf044155bdf
#
_entry.id   67ca67e32683cbdd6e3b8cf044155bdf
#
_cell.length_a   1.000
_cell.length_b   1.000
_cell.length_c   1.000
_cell.angle_alpha   90.00
_cell.angle_beta   90.00
_cell.angle_gamma   90.00
#
_symmetry.space_group_name_H-M   'P 1'
#
loop_
_entity.id
_entity.type
_entity.pdbx_description
1 polymer ?
#
loop_
_entity_poly.entity_id
_entity_poly.type
_entity_poly.pdbx_seq_one_letter_code
_entity_poly.pdbx_strand_id
1 'polypeptide(L)'
;AATVGLVSAAGVAMERKSANTGNLKGNINHSVCRWCYSKIPMEDFLQSLNELGITAMDLTGPEDWPLMKKYGIHASMCWGAGLGIEKGWNDPKLHEELIKDYLQIIPKVAESGYTNLICFSGNRNGMNDDVGLKNCADGLKQIMPLAEKHGVVIQMELLNSKVDHKDYMCDHAEWGVALCQEIGSENFKLLYDIYHMQIM
;
A
#
# COMPACT_ATOMS: atom_id res chain seq x y z
N ALA A 1 -1.07 69.81 -8.96
CA ALA A 1 -0.91 68.86 -7.87
C ALA A 1 -2.09 67.89 -7.87
N ALA A 2 -1.88 66.68 -8.33
CA ALA A 2 -2.87 65.61 -8.34
C ALA A 2 -2.44 64.57 -7.30
N THR A 3 -3.27 64.41 -6.26
CA THR A 3 -3.09 63.45 -5.20
C THR A 3 -3.66 62.09 -5.64
N VAL A 4 -2.80 61.10 -5.79
CA VAL A 4 -3.22 59.73 -6.07
C VAL A 4 -3.49 59.05 -4.74
N GLY A 5 -4.76 58.69 -4.52
CA GLY A 5 -5.18 57.93 -3.34
C GLY A 5 -4.79 56.44 -3.49
N LEU A 6 -3.99 55.91 -2.57
CA LEU A 6 -3.77 54.47 -2.43
C LEU A 6 -5.02 53.81 -1.84
N VAL A 7 -5.65 52.95 -2.62
CA VAL A 7 -6.70 52.04 -2.13
C VAL A 7 -6.00 50.82 -1.54
N SER A 8 -6.03 50.70 -0.21
CA SER A 8 -5.59 49.53 0.52
C SER A 8 -6.59 48.38 0.29
N ALA A 9 -6.14 47.33 -0.36
CA ALA A 9 -6.90 46.09 -0.43
C ALA A 9 -6.81 45.38 0.93
N ALA A 10 -7.83 45.52 1.76
CA ALA A 10 -8.01 44.74 2.94
C ALA A 10 -8.30 43.27 2.53
N GLY A 11 -7.32 42.40 2.68
CA GLY A 11 -7.50 40.98 2.53
C GLY A 11 -8.48 40.48 3.58
N VAL A 12 -9.62 39.96 3.16
CA VAL A 12 -10.55 39.23 4.02
C VAL A 12 -9.84 37.95 4.43
N ALA A 13 -9.29 37.91 5.63
CA ALA A 13 -8.85 36.69 6.27
C ALA A 13 -10.10 35.85 6.52
N MET A 14 -10.28 34.82 5.69
CA MET A 14 -11.30 33.81 5.93
C MET A 14 -10.88 33.05 7.19
N GLU A 15 -11.52 33.32 8.32
CA GLU A 15 -11.41 32.48 9.52
C GLU A 15 -11.86 31.06 9.12
N ARG A 16 -10.88 30.17 8.92
CA ARG A 16 -11.15 28.73 8.81
C ARG A 16 -11.71 28.27 10.15
N LYS A 17 -13.01 28.01 10.22
CA LYS A 17 -13.61 27.28 11.33
C LYS A 17 -12.85 25.97 11.44
N SER A 18 -12.12 25.80 12.54
CA SER A 18 -11.61 24.50 12.96
C SER A 18 -12.74 23.49 12.82
N ALA A 19 -12.56 22.47 11.98
CA ALA A 19 -13.47 21.35 11.92
C ALA A 19 -13.65 20.84 13.34
N ASN A 20 -14.89 20.75 13.80
CA ASN A 20 -15.21 20.23 15.12
C ASN A 20 -14.79 18.75 15.13
N THR A 21 -13.54 18.50 15.47
CA THR A 21 -13.03 17.16 15.75
C THR A 21 -13.67 16.76 17.07
N GLY A 22 -14.96 16.38 17.01
CA GLY A 22 -15.64 15.75 18.14
C GLY A 22 -14.68 14.71 18.70
N ASN A 23 -14.68 14.52 20.01
CA ASN A 23 -13.78 13.63 20.76
C ASN A 23 -13.74 12.22 20.10
N LEU A 24 -12.94 12.09 19.05
CA LEU A 24 -12.68 10.81 18.40
C LEU A 24 -11.94 9.96 19.43
N LYS A 25 -12.45 8.75 19.67
CA LYS A 25 -11.85 7.83 20.66
C LYS A 25 -10.44 7.36 20.26
N GLY A 26 -10.00 7.67 19.02
CA GLY A 26 -8.67 7.29 18.52
C GLY A 26 -8.48 5.78 18.35
N ASN A 27 -9.57 5.00 18.26
CA ASN A 27 -9.50 3.54 18.20
C ASN A 27 -9.25 3.01 16.78
N ILE A 28 -9.32 3.87 15.76
CA ILE A 28 -9.12 3.51 14.35
C ILE A 28 -8.05 4.42 13.78
N ASN A 29 -6.99 3.83 13.25
CA ASN A 29 -5.97 4.54 12.49
C ASN A 29 -6.37 4.53 11.01
N HIS A 30 -6.81 5.69 10.52
CA HIS A 30 -7.18 5.82 9.11
C HIS A 30 -5.96 6.06 8.24
N SER A 31 -5.99 5.47 7.04
CA SER A 31 -5.05 5.75 5.96
C SER A 31 -5.81 6.07 4.67
N VAL A 32 -5.10 6.59 3.69
CA VAL A 32 -5.65 6.89 2.36
C VAL A 32 -4.71 6.43 1.26
N CYS A 33 -5.27 5.95 0.15
CA CYS A 33 -4.51 5.64 -1.06
C CYS A 33 -4.18 6.91 -1.85
N ARG A 34 -2.90 7.13 -2.15
CA ARG A 34 -2.44 8.31 -2.92
C ARG A 34 -3.04 8.39 -4.33
N TRP A 35 -3.16 7.27 -5.01
CA TRP A 35 -3.63 7.24 -6.39
C TRP A 35 -5.04 7.79 -6.58
N CYS A 36 -5.92 7.69 -5.58
CA CYS A 36 -7.26 8.29 -5.61
C CYS A 36 -7.23 9.82 -5.73
N TYR A 37 -6.14 10.44 -5.31
CA TYR A 37 -5.95 11.90 -5.23
C TYR A 37 -4.77 12.38 -6.07
N SER A 38 -4.44 11.67 -7.13
CA SER A 38 -3.26 11.92 -7.98
C SER A 38 -3.20 13.32 -8.60
N LYS A 39 -4.35 13.98 -8.75
CA LYS A 39 -4.45 15.36 -9.29
C LYS A 39 -4.06 16.44 -8.28
N ILE A 40 -4.00 16.12 -6.98
CA ILE A 40 -3.57 17.07 -5.95
C ILE A 40 -2.03 17.01 -5.85
N PRO A 41 -1.30 18.13 -5.86
CA PRO A 41 0.13 18.13 -5.60
C PRO A 41 0.44 17.40 -4.28
N MET A 42 1.56 16.66 -4.23
CA MET A 42 1.85 15.78 -3.08
C MET A 42 1.96 16.55 -1.76
N GLU A 43 2.63 17.72 -1.76
CA GLU A 43 2.76 18.53 -0.54
C GLU A 43 1.40 19.05 -0.04
N ASP A 44 0.56 19.53 -0.94
CA ASP A 44 -0.80 20.03 -0.59
C ASP A 44 -1.67 18.88 -0.04
N PHE A 45 -1.50 17.67 -0.61
CA PHE A 45 -2.20 16.49 -0.15
C PHE A 45 -1.77 16.09 1.26
N LEU A 46 -0.47 16.02 1.52
CA LEU A 46 0.09 15.67 2.84
C LEU A 46 -0.29 16.71 3.90
N GLN A 47 -0.29 17.99 3.55
CA GLN A 47 -0.76 19.05 4.44
C GLN A 47 -2.24 18.86 4.78
N SER A 48 -3.08 18.55 3.77
CA SER A 48 -4.50 18.30 3.99
C SER A 48 -4.76 17.09 4.88
N LEU A 49 -3.97 16.00 4.73
CA LEU A 49 -4.06 14.83 5.60
C LEU A 49 -3.74 15.20 7.05
N ASN A 50 -2.68 15.99 7.26
CA ASN A 50 -2.29 16.44 8.59
C ASN A 50 -3.39 17.31 9.23
N GLU A 51 -3.98 18.25 8.48
CA GLU A 51 -5.09 19.09 8.95
C GLU A 51 -6.34 18.27 9.32
N LEU A 52 -6.57 17.13 8.65
CA LEU A 52 -7.67 16.21 8.91
C LEU A 52 -7.37 15.20 10.03
N GLY A 53 -6.12 15.14 10.52
CA GLY A 53 -5.69 14.16 11.51
C GLY A 53 -5.50 12.75 10.97
N ILE A 54 -5.33 12.60 9.65
CA ILE A 54 -4.99 11.33 9.00
C ILE A 54 -3.46 11.23 8.96
N THR A 55 -2.92 10.20 9.59
CA THR A 55 -1.47 10.05 9.80
C THR A 55 -0.81 8.98 8.95
N ALA A 56 -1.56 8.36 8.03
CA ALA A 56 -1.06 7.26 7.22
C ALA A 56 -1.51 7.35 5.76
N MET A 57 -0.67 6.82 4.88
CA MET A 57 -0.95 6.69 3.44
C MET A 57 -0.56 5.30 2.96
N ASP A 58 -1.43 4.71 2.13
CA ASP A 58 -1.23 3.38 1.56
C ASP A 58 -0.56 3.42 0.19
N LEU A 59 0.09 2.32 -0.16
CA LEU A 59 0.68 2.05 -1.46
C LEU A 59 1.70 3.11 -1.88
N THR A 60 2.62 3.42 -0.96
CA THR A 60 3.68 4.41 -1.17
C THR A 60 5.06 3.75 -1.25
N GLY A 61 5.92 4.32 -2.07
CA GLY A 61 7.27 3.84 -2.30
C GLY A 61 8.38 4.69 -1.64
N PRO A 62 9.64 4.23 -1.74
CA PRO A 62 10.79 4.92 -1.15
C PRO A 62 10.94 6.38 -1.58
N GLU A 63 10.48 6.72 -2.77
CA GLU A 63 10.52 8.08 -3.32
C GLU A 63 9.62 9.05 -2.55
N ASP A 64 8.51 8.58 -2.01
CA ASP A 64 7.54 9.40 -1.27
C ASP A 64 7.88 9.54 0.22
N TRP A 65 8.54 8.52 0.80
CA TRP A 65 8.70 8.42 2.26
C TRP A 65 9.44 9.59 2.93
N PRO A 66 10.49 10.18 2.33
CA PRO A 66 11.14 11.35 2.93
C PRO A 66 10.20 12.54 3.08
N LEU A 67 9.37 12.80 2.07
CA LEU A 67 8.40 13.89 2.10
C LEU A 67 7.26 13.58 3.08
N MET A 68 6.75 12.36 3.08
CA MET A 68 5.72 11.91 4.03
C MET A 68 6.18 12.10 5.49
N LYS A 69 7.41 11.72 5.82
CA LYS A 69 7.98 11.90 7.16
C LYS A 69 8.03 13.37 7.59
N LYS A 70 8.36 14.30 6.66
CA LYS A 70 8.36 15.74 6.91
C LYS A 70 7.00 16.25 7.39
N TYR A 71 5.91 15.63 6.92
CA TYR A 71 4.53 15.97 7.30
C TYR A 71 3.95 15.08 8.41
N GLY A 72 4.74 14.19 9.02
CA GLY A 72 4.27 13.28 10.06
C GLY A 72 3.34 12.18 9.55
N ILE A 73 3.36 11.88 8.24
CA ILE A 73 2.58 10.81 7.61
C ILE A 73 3.47 9.57 7.43
N HIS A 74 2.99 8.41 7.85
CA HIS A 74 3.70 7.14 7.66
C HIS A 74 3.08 6.28 6.55
N ALA A 75 3.86 5.33 6.02
CA ALA A 75 3.36 4.33 5.08
C ALA A 75 2.69 3.20 5.87
N SER A 76 1.38 3.04 5.75
CA SER A 76 0.62 1.92 6.33
C SER A 76 0.79 0.64 5.51
N MET A 77 0.88 0.78 4.19
CA MET A 77 1.24 -0.26 3.24
C MET A 77 2.29 0.27 2.28
N CYS A 78 3.43 -0.40 2.22
CA CYS A 78 4.51 -0.05 1.31
C CYS A 78 4.33 -0.73 -0.06
N TRP A 79 4.74 -0.01 -1.09
CA TRP A 79 4.93 -0.48 -2.46
C TRP A 79 6.39 -0.29 -2.85
N GLY A 80 6.86 -0.95 -3.87
CA GLY A 80 8.20 -0.69 -4.41
C GLY A 80 8.95 -1.94 -4.87
N ALA A 81 8.23 -3.06 -4.96
CA ALA A 81 8.74 -4.28 -5.57
C ALA A 81 7.64 -4.92 -6.40
N GLY A 82 8.04 -5.79 -7.31
CA GLY A 82 7.15 -6.58 -8.14
C GLY A 82 6.84 -5.97 -9.50
N LEU A 83 6.14 -6.75 -10.32
CA LEU A 83 5.88 -6.48 -11.73
C LEU A 83 4.42 -6.06 -11.99
N GLY A 84 3.73 -5.60 -10.95
CA GLY A 84 2.32 -5.25 -10.97
C GLY A 84 1.40 -6.41 -10.61
N ILE A 85 0.08 -6.20 -10.77
CA ILE A 85 -0.95 -7.14 -10.31
C ILE A 85 -0.98 -8.43 -11.16
N GLU A 86 -0.83 -8.28 -12.48
CA GLU A 86 -1.01 -9.40 -13.44
C GLU A 86 0.18 -10.36 -13.48
N LYS A 87 1.38 -9.86 -13.15
CA LYS A 87 2.64 -10.62 -13.18
C LYS A 87 3.14 -10.82 -11.75
N GLY A 88 2.89 -11.99 -11.21
CA GLY A 88 3.13 -12.25 -9.80
C GLY A 88 3.82 -13.58 -9.51
N TRP A 89 3.72 -13.96 -8.26
CA TRP A 89 4.45 -15.09 -7.69
C TRP A 89 4.00 -16.47 -8.19
N ASN A 90 2.84 -16.57 -8.87
CA ASN A 90 2.38 -17.82 -9.45
C ASN A 90 3.18 -18.27 -10.71
N ASP A 91 3.92 -17.37 -11.36
CA ASP A 91 4.76 -17.71 -12.51
C ASP A 91 6.24 -17.87 -12.10
N PRO A 92 6.77 -19.11 -12.07
CA PRO A 92 8.18 -19.35 -11.70
C PRO A 92 9.20 -18.66 -12.60
N LYS A 93 8.84 -18.28 -13.81
CA LYS A 93 9.73 -17.55 -14.73
C LYS A 93 10.03 -16.13 -14.26
N LEU A 94 9.17 -15.59 -13.39
CA LEU A 94 9.31 -14.24 -12.83
C LEU A 94 10.02 -14.25 -11.47
N HIS A 95 10.26 -15.42 -10.86
CA HIS A 95 10.80 -15.50 -9.51
C HIS A 95 12.17 -14.82 -9.37
N GLU A 96 13.07 -14.98 -10.32
CA GLU A 96 14.41 -14.37 -10.26
C GLU A 96 14.31 -12.84 -10.12
N GLU A 97 13.47 -12.20 -10.94
CA GLU A 97 13.26 -10.75 -10.92
C GLU A 97 12.52 -10.32 -9.66
N LEU A 98 11.43 -10.99 -9.30
CA LEU A 98 10.65 -10.71 -8.10
C LEU A 98 11.51 -10.83 -6.84
N ILE A 99 12.24 -11.93 -6.68
CA ILE A 99 13.12 -12.16 -5.53
C ILE A 99 14.15 -11.03 -5.43
N LYS A 100 14.82 -10.67 -6.53
CA LYS A 100 15.78 -9.58 -6.56
C LYS A 100 15.18 -8.26 -6.07
N ASP A 101 13.97 -7.92 -6.55
CA ASP A 101 13.30 -6.68 -6.17
C ASP A 101 12.93 -6.68 -4.68
N TYR A 102 12.32 -7.77 -4.20
CA TYR A 102 11.94 -7.87 -2.79
C TYR A 102 13.13 -7.89 -1.84
N LEU A 103 14.24 -8.53 -2.21
CA LEU A 103 15.48 -8.50 -1.42
C LEU A 103 16.08 -7.08 -1.33
N GLN A 104 15.82 -6.20 -2.30
CA GLN A 104 16.27 -4.81 -2.27
C GLN A 104 15.34 -3.90 -1.47
N ILE A 105 14.03 -4.12 -1.51
CA ILE A 105 13.06 -3.23 -0.88
C ILE A 105 12.84 -3.56 0.60
N ILE A 106 12.86 -4.83 1.02
CA ILE A 106 12.62 -5.25 2.41
C ILE A 106 13.50 -4.48 3.42
N PRO A 107 14.84 -4.37 3.23
CA PRO A 107 15.66 -3.57 4.14
C PRO A 107 15.25 -2.09 4.17
N LYS A 108 14.90 -1.50 3.03
CA LYS A 108 14.50 -0.09 2.94
C LYS A 108 13.18 0.18 3.69
N VAL A 109 12.22 -0.75 3.63
CA VAL A 109 10.98 -0.68 4.41
C VAL A 109 11.30 -0.61 5.90
N ALA A 110 12.12 -1.54 6.40
CA ALA A 110 12.52 -1.60 7.80
C ALA A 110 13.33 -0.37 8.25
N GLU A 111 14.33 0.05 7.47
CA GLU A 111 15.15 1.25 7.73
C GLU A 111 14.30 2.53 7.77
N SER A 112 13.20 2.54 7.02
CA SER A 112 12.25 3.65 7.04
C SER A 112 11.31 3.62 8.25
N GLY A 113 11.34 2.55 9.06
CA GLY A 113 10.48 2.36 10.22
C GLY A 113 9.09 1.83 9.86
N TYR A 114 8.94 1.23 8.67
CA TYR A 114 7.70 0.64 8.20
C TYR A 114 7.75 -0.89 8.29
N THR A 115 6.60 -1.54 8.22
CA THR A 115 6.50 -2.99 8.45
C THR A 115 5.75 -3.75 7.36
N ASN A 116 4.85 -3.11 6.62
CA ASN A 116 3.97 -3.80 5.68
C ASN A 116 4.44 -3.60 4.24
N LEU A 117 4.55 -4.67 3.48
CA LEU A 117 4.93 -4.65 2.07
C LEU A 117 3.99 -5.54 1.26
N ILE A 118 3.31 -4.94 0.27
CA ILE A 118 2.33 -5.64 -0.57
C ILE A 118 3.00 -6.58 -1.57
N CYS A 119 2.30 -7.68 -1.93
CA CYS A 119 2.65 -8.54 -3.05
C CYS A 119 1.40 -9.07 -3.77
N PHE A 120 1.58 -9.61 -4.97
CA PHE A 120 0.49 -10.09 -5.83
C PHE A 120 0.77 -11.50 -6.35
N SER A 121 -0.30 -12.30 -6.46
CA SER A 121 -0.21 -13.66 -6.99
C SER A 121 0.07 -13.71 -8.49
N GLY A 122 -0.44 -12.73 -9.24
CA GLY A 122 -0.48 -12.77 -10.69
C GLY A 122 -1.77 -13.39 -11.24
N ASN A 123 -1.94 -13.29 -12.56
CA ASN A 123 -3.06 -13.90 -13.27
C ASN A 123 -2.81 -15.40 -13.50
N ARG A 124 -3.89 -16.18 -13.54
CA ARG A 124 -3.83 -17.65 -13.79
C ARG A 124 -3.23 -18.00 -15.15
N ASN A 125 -3.62 -17.30 -16.19
CA ASN A 125 -3.22 -17.60 -17.58
C ASN A 125 -3.44 -19.10 -17.93
N GLY A 126 -4.56 -19.66 -17.43
CA GLY A 126 -4.90 -21.07 -17.61
C GLY A 126 -4.20 -22.03 -16.64
N MET A 127 -3.43 -21.53 -15.67
CA MET A 127 -2.78 -22.34 -14.64
C MET A 127 -3.83 -22.84 -13.63
N ASN A 128 -3.66 -24.07 -13.17
CA ASN A 128 -4.45 -24.64 -12.08
C ASN A 128 -4.09 -23.94 -10.75
N ASP A 129 -5.09 -23.73 -9.89
CA ASP A 129 -4.96 -22.99 -8.63
C ASP A 129 -3.97 -23.65 -7.64
N ASP A 130 -3.94 -25.00 -7.56
CA ASP A 130 -2.99 -25.72 -6.68
C ASP A 130 -1.55 -25.58 -7.20
N VAL A 131 -1.36 -25.60 -8.52
CA VAL A 131 -0.04 -25.38 -9.15
C VAL A 131 0.43 -23.95 -8.86
N GLY A 132 -0.46 -22.98 -9.03
CA GLY A 132 -0.14 -21.57 -8.76
C GLY A 132 0.16 -21.30 -7.29
N LEU A 133 -0.58 -21.93 -6.38
CA LEU A 133 -0.33 -21.84 -4.94
C LEU A 133 1.07 -22.35 -4.61
N LYS A 134 1.42 -23.53 -5.11
CA LYS A 134 2.75 -24.09 -4.92
C LYS A 134 3.84 -23.19 -5.48
N ASN A 135 3.68 -22.67 -6.68
CA ASN A 135 4.62 -21.74 -7.29
C ASN A 135 4.79 -20.48 -6.44
N CYS A 136 3.69 -19.87 -5.98
CA CYS A 136 3.74 -18.72 -5.08
C CYS A 136 4.53 -19.03 -3.81
N ALA A 137 4.25 -20.17 -3.18
CA ALA A 137 4.95 -20.57 -1.96
C ALA A 137 6.46 -20.79 -2.20
N ASP A 138 6.82 -21.48 -3.28
CA ASP A 138 8.22 -21.77 -3.63
C ASP A 138 9.03 -20.48 -3.89
N GLY A 139 8.41 -19.46 -4.52
CA GLY A 139 9.04 -18.17 -4.74
C GLY A 139 9.13 -17.33 -3.46
N LEU A 140 8.01 -17.16 -2.76
CA LEU A 140 7.92 -16.33 -1.56
C LEU A 140 8.79 -16.83 -0.41
N LYS A 141 8.89 -18.15 -0.21
CA LYS A 141 9.78 -18.76 0.81
C LYS A 141 11.23 -18.28 0.69
N GLN A 142 11.69 -17.87 -0.50
CA GLN A 142 13.05 -17.41 -0.71
C GLN A 142 13.33 -16.02 -0.14
N ILE A 143 12.30 -15.18 0.01
CA ILE A 143 12.43 -13.84 0.58
C ILE A 143 12.06 -13.79 2.06
N MET A 144 11.35 -14.80 2.58
CA MET A 144 10.88 -14.80 3.96
C MET A 144 12.00 -14.69 5.01
N PRO A 145 13.16 -15.36 4.89
CA PRO A 145 14.23 -15.22 5.88
C PRO A 145 14.71 -13.76 6.03
N LEU A 146 14.71 -13.00 4.94
CA LEU A 146 15.07 -11.58 5.01
C LEU A 146 13.93 -10.74 5.61
N ALA A 147 12.69 -11.02 5.24
CA ALA A 147 11.51 -10.35 5.79
C ALA A 147 11.43 -10.55 7.32
N GLU A 148 11.60 -11.76 7.79
CA GLU A 148 11.64 -12.12 9.22
C GLU A 148 12.78 -11.41 9.96
N LYS A 149 13.98 -11.43 9.39
CA LYS A 149 15.15 -10.74 9.96
C LYS A 149 14.92 -9.25 10.18
N HIS A 150 14.19 -8.62 9.25
CA HIS A 150 13.91 -7.19 9.28
C HIS A 150 12.55 -6.83 9.92
N GLY A 151 11.76 -7.81 10.35
CA GLY A 151 10.43 -7.59 10.91
C GLY A 151 9.43 -7.03 9.90
N VAL A 152 9.65 -7.25 8.61
CA VAL A 152 8.75 -6.83 7.54
C VAL A 152 7.73 -7.92 7.27
N VAL A 153 6.45 -7.54 7.17
CA VAL A 153 5.34 -8.42 6.86
C VAL A 153 5.00 -8.30 5.38
N ILE A 154 5.20 -9.37 4.64
CA ILE A 154 4.78 -9.48 3.23
C ILE A 154 3.29 -9.79 3.20
N GLN A 155 2.51 -8.99 2.47
CA GLN A 155 1.06 -9.13 2.44
C GLN A 155 0.55 -9.37 1.02
N MET A 156 0.00 -10.56 0.79
CA MET A 156 -0.66 -10.93 -0.46
C MET A 156 -2.05 -10.32 -0.51
N GLU A 157 -2.30 -9.50 -1.52
CA GLU A 157 -3.61 -8.89 -1.68
C GLU A 157 -4.62 -9.84 -2.31
N LEU A 158 -5.81 -9.87 -1.71
CA LEU A 158 -7.00 -10.53 -2.23
C LEU A 158 -7.74 -9.56 -3.17
N LEU A 159 -7.79 -9.90 -4.47
CA LEU A 159 -8.46 -9.08 -5.48
C LEU A 159 -9.64 -9.84 -6.11
N ASN A 160 -10.69 -9.12 -6.50
CA ASN A 160 -11.81 -9.77 -7.18
C ASN A 160 -11.47 -10.10 -8.64
N SER A 161 -11.78 -11.33 -9.05
CA SER A 161 -11.65 -11.78 -10.44
C SER A 161 -12.95 -11.66 -11.25
N LYS A 162 -14.08 -11.36 -10.59
CA LYS A 162 -15.38 -11.25 -11.26
C LYS A 162 -15.53 -9.99 -12.10
N VAL A 163 -14.97 -8.87 -11.65
CA VAL A 163 -15.18 -7.55 -12.27
C VAL A 163 -13.86 -6.91 -12.67
N ASP A 164 -12.97 -6.59 -11.71
CA ASP A 164 -11.87 -5.65 -11.92
C ASP A 164 -10.57 -6.31 -12.38
N HIS A 165 -10.23 -7.48 -11.81
CA HIS A 165 -8.96 -8.16 -12.06
C HIS A 165 -9.20 -9.57 -12.60
N LYS A 166 -9.85 -9.65 -13.76
CA LYS A 166 -10.17 -10.92 -14.40
C LYS A 166 -8.93 -11.80 -14.48
N ASP A 167 -9.10 -13.06 -14.11
CA ASP A 167 -8.04 -14.07 -14.11
C ASP A 167 -7.03 -13.96 -12.93
N TYR A 168 -7.17 -12.98 -12.03
CA TYR A 168 -6.28 -12.90 -10.84
C TYR A 168 -6.42 -14.17 -9.98
N MET A 169 -5.29 -14.69 -9.48
CA MET A 169 -5.30 -16.01 -8.84
C MET A 169 -5.71 -15.97 -7.37
N CYS A 170 -5.20 -15.04 -6.58
CA CYS A 170 -5.55 -14.90 -5.16
C CYS A 170 -6.87 -14.14 -5.00
N ASP A 171 -7.97 -14.71 -5.50
CA ASP A 171 -9.28 -14.08 -5.54
C ASP A 171 -10.27 -14.62 -4.48
N HIS A 172 -9.87 -15.65 -3.72
CA HIS A 172 -10.65 -16.24 -2.64
C HIS A 172 -9.83 -16.34 -1.35
N ALA A 173 -10.47 -16.03 -0.22
CA ALA A 173 -9.81 -16.05 1.08
C ALA A 173 -9.23 -17.44 1.45
N GLU A 174 -9.93 -18.51 1.07
CA GLU A 174 -9.50 -19.89 1.32
C GLU A 174 -8.17 -20.21 0.63
N TRP A 175 -8.01 -19.77 -0.62
CA TRP A 175 -6.76 -19.92 -1.35
C TRP A 175 -5.61 -19.13 -0.67
N GLY A 176 -5.89 -17.89 -0.25
CA GLY A 176 -4.92 -17.07 0.46
C GLY A 176 -4.51 -17.70 1.81
N VAL A 177 -5.47 -18.25 2.56
CA VAL A 177 -5.20 -18.95 3.83
C VAL A 177 -4.34 -20.19 3.59
N ALA A 178 -4.63 -20.98 2.55
CA ALA A 178 -3.82 -22.14 2.19
C ALA A 178 -2.38 -21.72 1.82
N LEU A 179 -2.20 -20.60 1.12
CA LEU A 179 -0.87 -20.06 0.83
C LEU A 179 -0.13 -19.65 2.10
N CYS A 180 -0.81 -18.98 3.07
CA CYS A 180 -0.20 -18.65 4.36
C CYS A 180 0.26 -19.90 5.11
N GLN A 181 -0.54 -20.95 5.12
CA GLN A 181 -0.21 -22.22 5.75
C GLN A 181 0.98 -22.91 5.06
N GLU A 182 1.03 -22.90 3.73
CA GLU A 182 2.11 -23.48 2.96
C GLU A 182 3.45 -22.74 3.17
N ILE A 183 3.41 -21.40 3.27
CA ILE A 183 4.61 -20.58 3.56
C ILE A 183 5.07 -20.79 5.01
N GLY A 184 4.14 -20.83 5.96
CA GLY A 184 4.40 -21.14 7.36
C GLY A 184 5.17 -20.06 8.14
N SER A 185 5.17 -18.80 7.67
CA SER A 185 5.85 -17.68 8.32
C SER A 185 4.86 -16.70 8.93
N GLU A 186 5.13 -16.24 10.16
CA GLU A 186 4.36 -15.19 10.80
C GLU A 186 4.52 -13.83 10.10
N ASN A 187 5.52 -13.66 9.29
CA ASN A 187 5.79 -12.47 8.48
C ASN A 187 5.17 -12.53 7.07
N PHE A 188 4.32 -13.54 6.81
CA PHE A 188 3.48 -13.59 5.62
C PHE A 188 2.01 -13.57 6.00
N LYS A 189 1.24 -12.60 5.49
CA LYS A 189 -0.18 -12.38 5.82
C LYS A 189 -0.97 -12.05 4.55
N LEU A 190 -2.28 -11.89 4.70
CA LEU A 190 -3.17 -11.43 3.65
C LEU A 190 -3.51 -9.96 3.87
N LEU A 191 -3.59 -9.21 2.78
CA LEU A 191 -4.30 -7.95 2.72
C LEU A 191 -5.74 -8.26 2.29
N TYR A 192 -6.67 -8.11 3.22
CA TYR A 192 -8.09 -8.34 2.97
C TYR A 192 -8.75 -7.03 2.56
N ASP A 193 -8.90 -6.81 1.26
CA ASP A 193 -9.63 -5.66 0.74
C ASP A 193 -11.13 -5.95 0.72
N ILE A 194 -11.88 -5.23 1.57
CA ILE A 194 -13.33 -5.39 1.71
C ILE A 194 -14.05 -5.14 0.38
N TYR A 195 -13.60 -4.15 -0.41
CA TYR A 195 -14.19 -3.87 -1.71
C TYR A 195 -14.12 -5.10 -2.62
N HIS A 196 -12.94 -5.70 -2.72
CA HIS A 196 -12.75 -6.88 -3.56
C HIS A 196 -13.52 -8.08 -3.03
N MET A 197 -13.46 -8.34 -1.74
CA MET A 197 -14.08 -9.52 -1.14
C MET A 197 -15.61 -9.43 -1.02
N GLN A 198 -16.21 -8.24 -1.10
CA GLN A 198 -17.66 -8.10 -1.22
C GLN A 198 -18.20 -8.42 -2.63
N ILE A 199 -17.33 -8.38 -3.65
CA ILE A 199 -17.66 -8.74 -5.03
C ILE A 199 -17.55 -10.25 -5.23
N MET A 200 -16.63 -10.90 -4.54
CA MET A 200 -16.39 -12.35 -4.62
C MET A 200 -17.44 -13.14 -3.83
#